data_e07a3a77b5de59a24404b26310539abc
#
_entry.id   e07a3a77b5de59a24404b26310539abc
#
_cell.length_a   1.000
_cell.length_b   1.000
_cell.length_c   1.000
_cell.angle_alpha   90.00
_cell.angle_beta   90.00
_cell.angle_gamma   90.00
#
_symmetry.space_group_name_H-M   'P 1'
#
loop_
_entity.id
_entity.type
_entity.pdbx_description
1 polymer ?
#
loop_
_entity_poly.entity_id
_entity_poly.type
_entity_poly.pdbx_seq_one_letter_code
_entity_poly.pdbx_strand_id
1 'polypeptide(L)'
;MDSHYDQVMKARNTAETAASKLYFAYSTILDRAAFEQWRGQHGYDFFELPQGRLAEALDVDLVYDFPSRWWGGRVAGLTDAPGKSVYGRLYEISGRDWPIIQHKEGAVTSMSVERPVRVRVEGQVLQAAAFVTSPKRASTEGPISQRFIEALVRGAQSAAQDLSRN
;
A
#
# COMPACT_ATOMS: atom_id res chain seq x y z
N MET A 1 -15.01 -2.14 -20.20
CA MET A 1 -13.73 -1.44 -19.97
C MET A 1 -13.75 -0.80 -18.60
N ASP A 2 -12.70 -0.97 -17.85
CA ASP A 2 -12.60 -0.42 -16.51
C ASP A 2 -12.34 1.10 -16.62
N SER A 3 -13.30 1.91 -16.19
CA SER A 3 -13.18 3.37 -16.22
C SER A 3 -12.02 3.89 -15.36
N HIS A 4 -11.60 3.12 -14.36
CA HIS A 4 -10.46 3.46 -13.49
C HIS A 4 -9.13 3.26 -14.24
N TYR A 5 -9.04 2.23 -15.08
CA TYR A 5 -7.87 2.01 -15.93
C TYR A 5 -7.62 3.22 -16.85
N ASP A 6 -8.66 3.68 -17.56
CA ASP A 6 -8.54 4.82 -18.45
C ASP A 6 -8.11 6.09 -17.71
N GLN A 7 -8.68 6.31 -16.53
CA GLN A 7 -8.32 7.44 -15.67
C GLN A 7 -6.85 7.36 -15.24
N VAL A 8 -6.39 6.19 -14.82
CA VAL A 8 -5.00 5.95 -14.41
C VAL A 8 -4.04 6.16 -15.57
N MET A 9 -4.35 5.61 -16.75
CA MET A 9 -3.50 5.76 -17.93
C MET A 9 -3.39 7.22 -18.38
N LYS A 10 -4.47 7.97 -18.32
CA LYS A 10 -4.47 9.41 -18.59
C LYS A 10 -3.56 10.15 -17.59
N ALA A 11 -3.68 9.85 -16.31
CA ALA A 11 -2.84 10.45 -15.27
C ALA A 11 -1.36 10.12 -15.47
N ARG A 12 -1.02 8.88 -15.87
CA ARG A 12 0.35 8.48 -16.20
C ARG A 12 0.94 9.32 -17.33
N ASN A 13 0.16 9.55 -18.36
CA ASN A 13 0.61 10.32 -19.52
C ASN A 13 0.90 11.78 -19.16
N THR A 14 0.12 12.37 -18.26
CA THR A 14 0.33 13.76 -17.81
C THR A 14 1.44 13.86 -16.76
N ALA A 15 1.78 12.79 -16.05
CA ALA A 15 2.78 12.77 -14.99
C ALA A 15 4.15 12.25 -15.46
N GLU A 16 4.40 12.14 -16.76
CA GLU A 16 5.60 11.54 -17.34
C GLU A 16 6.91 12.13 -16.79
N THR A 17 6.92 13.43 -16.47
CA THR A 17 8.10 14.14 -15.95
C THR A 17 8.03 14.41 -14.45
N ALA A 18 7.03 13.89 -13.74
CA ALA A 18 6.88 14.12 -12.30
C ALA A 18 7.99 13.39 -11.52
N ALA A 19 8.41 14.01 -10.41
CA ALA A 19 9.42 13.43 -9.53
C ALA A 19 8.95 12.12 -8.89
N SER A 20 9.88 11.24 -8.57
CA SER A 20 9.62 10.02 -7.80
C SER A 20 9.06 10.35 -6.41
N LYS A 21 8.27 9.42 -5.87
CA LYS A 21 7.72 9.50 -4.52
C LYS A 21 8.16 8.30 -3.69
N LEU A 22 8.42 8.54 -2.42
CA LEU A 22 8.65 7.47 -1.45
C LEU A 22 7.28 6.98 -0.95
N TYR A 23 7.06 5.68 -1.08
CA TYR A 23 5.82 5.03 -0.73
C TYR A 23 6.05 3.97 0.34
N PHE A 24 5.37 4.10 1.47
CA PHE A 24 5.42 3.11 2.54
C PHE A 24 4.22 2.17 2.43
N ALA A 25 4.51 0.89 2.20
CA ALA A 25 3.52 -0.17 2.10
C ALA A 25 3.53 -1.02 3.37
N TYR A 26 2.36 -1.21 3.96
CA TYR A 26 2.20 -1.96 5.21
C TYR A 26 1.17 -3.08 5.12
N SER A 27 0.60 -3.29 3.94
CA SER A 27 -0.48 -4.25 3.78
C SER A 27 -0.18 -5.28 2.68
N THR A 28 -1.16 -5.65 1.90
CA THR A 28 -1.08 -6.80 0.98
C THR A 28 -0.15 -6.63 -0.21
N ILE A 29 0.30 -5.41 -0.50
CA ILE A 29 1.34 -5.21 -1.50
C ILE A 29 2.65 -5.90 -1.09
N LEU A 30 2.81 -6.21 0.20
CA LEU A 30 3.94 -6.98 0.71
C LEU A 30 3.89 -8.45 0.29
N ASP A 31 2.71 -8.96 -0.05
CA ASP A 31 2.56 -10.29 -0.63
C ASP A 31 2.63 -10.18 -2.16
N ARG A 32 3.75 -10.61 -2.70
CA ARG A 32 4.01 -10.52 -4.14
C ARG A 32 2.94 -11.23 -4.98
N ALA A 33 2.49 -12.41 -4.53
CA ALA A 33 1.47 -13.17 -5.26
C ALA A 33 0.13 -12.42 -5.34
N ALA A 34 -0.30 -11.80 -4.24
CA ALA A 34 -1.52 -10.99 -4.21
C ALA A 34 -1.40 -9.76 -5.11
N PHE A 35 -0.25 -9.10 -5.10
CA PHE A 35 0.00 -7.95 -5.98
C PHE A 35 0.00 -8.36 -7.46
N GLU A 36 0.65 -9.46 -7.82
CA GLU A 36 0.68 -9.98 -9.19
C GLU A 36 -0.72 -10.30 -9.70
N GLN A 37 -1.55 -10.92 -8.86
CA GLN A 37 -2.94 -11.22 -9.21
C GLN A 37 -3.74 -9.93 -9.46
N TRP A 38 -3.63 -8.95 -8.56
CA TRP A 38 -4.31 -7.66 -8.70
C TRP A 38 -3.87 -6.95 -9.98
N ARG A 39 -2.58 -6.90 -10.22
CA ARG A 39 -1.96 -6.27 -11.39
C ARG A 39 -2.51 -6.86 -12.69
N GLY A 40 -2.52 -8.18 -12.79
CA GLY A 40 -3.02 -8.89 -13.98
C GLY A 40 -4.51 -8.65 -14.22
N GLN A 41 -5.31 -8.69 -13.17
CA GLN A 41 -6.76 -8.47 -13.29
C GLN A 41 -7.14 -7.03 -13.68
N HIS A 42 -6.25 -6.06 -13.43
CA HIS A 42 -6.51 -4.66 -13.73
C HIS A 42 -5.78 -4.14 -14.98
N GLY A 43 -5.08 -5.02 -15.70
CA GLY A 43 -4.43 -4.65 -16.95
C GLY A 43 -3.07 -3.95 -16.77
N TYR A 44 -2.44 -4.06 -15.61
CA TYR A 44 -1.15 -3.44 -15.31
C TYR A 44 0.03 -4.40 -15.42
N ASP A 45 -0.02 -5.36 -16.34
CA ASP A 45 1.05 -6.34 -16.53
C ASP A 45 2.40 -5.72 -16.89
N PHE A 46 2.39 -4.53 -17.47
CA PHE A 46 3.59 -3.78 -17.84
C PHE A 46 4.29 -3.14 -16.62
N PHE A 47 3.57 -2.98 -15.49
CA PHE A 47 4.13 -2.33 -14.29
C PHE A 47 4.81 -3.36 -13.40
N GLU A 48 6.05 -3.09 -13.02
CA GLU A 48 6.77 -3.88 -12.04
C GLU A 48 7.05 -3.03 -10.80
N LEU A 49 6.71 -3.59 -9.64
CA LEU A 49 7.03 -2.95 -8.37
C LEU A 49 8.55 -2.98 -8.17
N PRO A 50 9.20 -1.85 -7.93
CA PRO A 50 10.65 -1.86 -7.68
C PRO A 50 10.98 -2.61 -6.40
N GLN A 51 12.26 -2.89 -6.18
CA GLN A 51 12.69 -3.52 -4.94
C GLN A 51 12.45 -2.57 -3.75
N GLY A 52 11.72 -3.04 -2.76
CA GLY A 52 11.47 -2.30 -1.52
C GLY A 52 12.51 -2.58 -0.46
N ARG A 53 12.71 -1.63 0.44
CA ARG A 53 13.56 -1.76 1.61
C ARG A 53 12.70 -1.96 2.85
N LEU A 54 13.13 -2.81 3.78
CA LEU A 54 12.44 -2.95 5.06
C LEU A 54 12.46 -1.61 5.80
N ALA A 55 11.33 -1.21 6.33
CA ALA A 55 11.14 0.08 6.97
C ALA A 55 10.14 -0.02 8.11
N GLU A 56 10.19 0.95 9.00
CA GLU A 56 9.33 1.02 10.19
C GLU A 56 8.67 2.39 10.22
N ALA A 57 7.35 2.43 10.06
CA ALA A 57 6.58 3.67 10.21
C ALA A 57 6.39 3.97 11.70
N LEU A 58 6.63 5.21 12.08
CA LEU A 58 6.69 5.66 13.47
C LEU A 58 5.38 6.34 13.89
N ASP A 59 4.99 6.15 15.15
CA ASP A 59 3.83 6.78 15.79
C ASP A 59 2.50 6.44 15.10
N VAL A 60 2.41 5.20 14.62
CA VAL A 60 1.21 4.64 13.97
C VAL A 60 0.98 3.20 14.43
N ASP A 61 -0.24 2.73 14.26
CA ASP A 61 -0.62 1.33 14.49
C ASP A 61 -1.61 0.89 13.42
N LEU A 62 -1.75 -0.41 13.23
CA LEU A 62 -2.75 -0.97 12.33
C LEU A 62 -4.14 -0.86 12.93
N VAL A 63 -5.11 -0.57 12.09
CA VAL A 63 -6.54 -0.61 12.43
C VAL A 63 -7.28 -1.30 11.28
N TYR A 64 -8.23 -2.18 11.60
CA TYR A 64 -8.99 -2.92 10.58
C TYR A 64 -10.31 -2.20 10.31
N ASP A 65 -10.23 -1.10 9.58
CA ASP A 65 -11.35 -0.19 9.33
C ASP A 65 -11.65 0.05 7.85
N PHE A 66 -10.95 -0.66 6.94
CA PHE A 66 -11.11 -0.49 5.50
C PHE A 66 -12.02 -1.60 4.95
N PRO A 67 -13.30 -1.31 4.62
CA PRO A 67 -14.19 -2.30 4.00
C PRO A 67 -13.79 -2.51 2.54
N SER A 68 -13.39 -3.73 2.18
CA SER A 68 -12.87 -4.05 0.85
C SER A 68 -13.71 -5.11 0.17
N ARG A 69 -14.25 -4.79 -1.00
CA ARG A 69 -14.93 -5.77 -1.85
C ARG A 69 -13.95 -6.77 -2.44
N TRP A 70 -12.78 -6.31 -2.86
CA TRP A 70 -11.73 -7.17 -3.41
C TRP A 70 -11.34 -8.28 -2.42
N TRP A 71 -11.17 -7.92 -1.16
CA TRP A 71 -10.74 -8.85 -0.12
C TRP A 71 -11.90 -9.58 0.56
N GLY A 72 -13.14 -9.16 0.32
CA GLY A 72 -14.32 -9.80 0.91
C GLY A 72 -14.48 -9.56 2.40
N GLY A 73 -14.06 -8.40 2.90
CA GLY A 73 -14.16 -8.04 4.31
C GLY A 73 -13.30 -6.85 4.66
N ARG A 74 -13.17 -6.55 5.96
CA ARG A 74 -12.34 -5.42 6.41
C ARG A 74 -10.86 -5.76 6.30
N VAL A 75 -10.08 -4.78 5.87
CA VAL A 75 -8.62 -4.86 5.79
C VAL A 75 -7.99 -3.71 6.58
N ALA A 76 -6.66 -3.69 6.67
CA ALA A 76 -5.95 -2.75 7.52
C ALA A 76 -5.84 -1.36 6.92
N GLY A 77 -5.96 -0.35 7.77
CA GLY A 77 -5.51 1.02 7.62
C GLY A 77 -4.49 1.36 8.69
N LEU A 78 -4.07 2.61 8.76
CA LEU A 78 -3.20 3.14 9.81
C LEU A 78 -3.96 4.16 10.64
N THR A 79 -3.69 4.16 11.94
CA THR A 79 -4.17 5.18 12.87
C THR A 79 -2.99 5.75 13.65
N ASP A 80 -3.14 6.99 14.14
CA ASP A 80 -2.14 7.59 15.01
C ASP A 80 -2.03 6.81 16.33
N ALA A 81 -0.79 6.51 16.71
CA ALA A 81 -0.50 5.78 17.94
C ALA A 81 0.89 6.14 18.44
N PRO A 82 1.02 7.23 19.24
CA PRO A 82 2.33 7.68 19.74
C PRO A 82 3.11 6.56 20.42
N GLY A 83 4.37 6.41 20.04
CA GLY A 83 5.28 5.40 20.59
C GLY A 83 5.15 4.01 19.98
N LYS A 84 4.16 3.77 19.15
CA LYS A 84 4.02 2.50 18.40
C LYS A 84 4.61 2.62 17.01
N SER A 85 4.77 1.49 16.35
CA SER A 85 5.29 1.45 14.99
C SER A 85 4.72 0.29 14.20
N VAL A 86 4.78 0.41 12.87
CA VAL A 86 4.32 -0.62 11.93
C VAL A 86 5.45 -0.91 10.95
N TYR A 87 5.82 -2.17 10.83
CA TYR A 87 6.81 -2.61 9.84
C TYR A 87 6.17 -2.77 8.47
N GLY A 88 6.95 -2.46 7.45
CA GLY A 88 6.56 -2.57 6.07
C GLY A 88 7.76 -2.42 5.15
N ARG A 89 7.49 -1.99 3.92
CA ARG A 89 8.54 -1.73 2.94
C ARG A 89 8.41 -0.33 2.37
N LEU A 90 9.56 0.28 2.13
CA LEU A 90 9.66 1.58 1.49
C LEU A 90 10.05 1.37 0.03
N TYR A 91 9.25 1.92 -0.88
CA TYR A 91 9.46 1.88 -2.31
C TYR A 91 9.67 3.28 -2.86
N GLU A 92 10.55 3.40 -3.83
CA GLU A 92 10.65 4.62 -4.64
C GLU A 92 9.87 4.40 -5.93
N ILE A 93 8.75 5.10 -6.08
CA ILE A 93 7.84 4.95 -7.21
C ILE A 93 8.00 6.16 -8.13
N SER A 94 8.20 5.92 -9.43
CA SER A 94 8.25 7.01 -10.40
C SER A 94 6.95 7.80 -10.38
N GLY A 95 7.01 9.10 -10.65
CA GLY A 95 5.81 9.94 -10.75
C GLY A 95 4.84 9.42 -11.81
N ARG A 96 5.35 8.83 -12.87
CA ARG A 96 4.54 8.22 -13.92
C ARG A 96 3.73 7.02 -13.41
N ASP A 97 4.31 6.19 -12.54
CA ASP A 97 3.66 4.98 -12.04
C ASP A 97 2.82 5.22 -10.76
N TRP A 98 2.95 6.40 -10.17
CA TRP A 98 2.22 6.75 -8.95
C TRP A 98 0.69 6.54 -9.07
N PRO A 99 0.04 6.89 -10.20
CA PRO A 99 -1.40 6.63 -10.37
C PRO A 99 -1.79 5.14 -10.26
N ILE A 100 -0.91 4.20 -10.61
CA ILE A 100 -1.16 2.77 -10.42
C ILE A 100 -1.21 2.44 -8.93
N ILE A 101 -0.28 2.98 -8.14
CA ILE A 101 -0.28 2.81 -6.69
C ILE A 101 -1.55 3.42 -6.07
N GLN A 102 -1.95 4.60 -6.49
CA GLN A 102 -3.20 5.22 -6.05
C GLN A 102 -4.41 4.32 -6.31
N HIS A 103 -4.47 3.68 -7.47
CA HIS A 103 -5.54 2.74 -7.80
C HIS A 103 -5.48 1.51 -6.87
N LYS A 104 -4.29 0.91 -6.73
CA LYS A 104 -4.10 -0.27 -5.86
C LYS A 104 -4.55 0.00 -4.43
N GLU A 105 -4.25 1.19 -3.93
CA GLU A 105 -4.53 1.57 -2.54
C GLU A 105 -5.97 2.08 -2.32
N GLY A 106 -6.76 2.19 -3.39
CA GLY A 106 -8.17 2.61 -3.31
C GLY A 106 -8.38 4.12 -3.30
N ALA A 107 -7.36 4.92 -3.60
CA ALA A 107 -7.50 6.39 -3.66
C ALA A 107 -8.35 6.84 -4.85
N VAL A 108 -8.28 6.12 -5.97
CA VAL A 108 -9.07 6.42 -7.18
C VAL A 108 -10.56 6.27 -6.92
N THR A 109 -10.95 5.36 -6.04
CA THR A 109 -12.34 5.11 -5.65
C THR A 109 -12.75 5.85 -4.37
N SER A 110 -11.90 6.74 -3.88
CA SER A 110 -12.11 7.50 -2.63
C SER A 110 -12.28 6.63 -1.38
N MET A 111 -11.79 5.39 -1.42
CA MET A 111 -11.78 4.50 -0.24
C MET A 111 -10.62 4.82 0.68
N SER A 112 -9.54 5.35 0.15
CA SER A 112 -8.36 5.76 0.93
C SER A 112 -7.92 7.17 0.60
N VAL A 113 -7.12 7.73 1.48
CA VAL A 113 -6.47 9.02 1.30
C VAL A 113 -4.97 8.88 1.57
N GLU A 114 -4.18 9.64 0.85
CA GLU A 114 -2.74 9.72 1.07
C GLU A 114 -2.45 10.54 2.32
N ARG A 115 -1.50 10.06 3.15
CA ARG A 115 -1.00 10.84 4.29
C ARG A 115 0.51 10.69 4.40
N PRO A 116 1.22 11.72 4.90
CA PRO A 116 2.63 11.59 5.22
C PRO A 116 2.83 10.73 6.46
N VAL A 117 3.88 9.91 6.43
CA VAL A 117 4.34 9.13 7.59
C VAL A 117 5.84 9.28 7.72
N ARG A 118 6.34 9.27 8.95
CA ARG A 118 7.78 9.19 9.20
C ARG A 118 8.19 7.72 9.22
N VAL A 119 9.21 7.38 8.47
CA VAL A 119 9.69 6.00 8.41
C VAL A 119 11.17 5.94 8.74
N ARG A 120 11.53 4.94 9.54
CA ARG A 120 12.94 4.61 9.80
C ARG A 120 13.36 3.53 8.83
N VAL A 121 14.41 3.79 8.07
CA VAL A 121 15.00 2.85 7.13
C VAL A 121 16.52 2.99 7.20
N GLU A 122 17.22 1.88 7.39
CA GLU A 122 18.69 1.86 7.47
C GLU A 122 19.27 2.93 8.42
N GLY A 123 18.63 3.12 9.58
CA GLY A 123 19.06 4.09 10.59
C GLY A 123 18.69 5.55 10.31
N GLN A 124 18.06 5.85 9.19
CA GLN A 124 17.60 7.19 8.84
C GLN A 124 16.10 7.31 9.00
N VAL A 125 15.61 8.50 9.35
CA VAL A 125 14.18 8.82 9.39
C VAL A 125 13.87 9.70 8.18
N LEU A 126 12.96 9.21 7.33
CA LEU A 126 12.52 9.87 6.11
C LEU A 126 11.02 10.07 6.15
N GLN A 127 10.51 11.04 5.39
CA GLN A 127 9.08 11.21 5.18
C GLN A 127 8.67 10.45 3.92
N ALA A 128 7.60 9.66 4.04
CA ALA A 128 7.04 8.89 2.93
C ALA A 128 5.53 9.11 2.86
N ALA A 129 4.93 8.73 1.75
CA ALA A 129 3.48 8.68 1.60
C ALA A 129 2.98 7.29 1.96
N ALA A 130 1.91 7.23 2.73
CA ALA A 130 1.14 6.01 2.99
C ALA A 130 -0.32 6.28 2.66
N PHE A 131 -1.10 5.21 2.48
CA PHE A 131 -2.54 5.34 2.25
C PHE A 131 -3.29 4.82 3.46
N VAL A 132 -4.25 5.60 3.92
CA VAL A 132 -5.08 5.25 5.06
C VAL A 132 -6.55 5.28 4.65
N THR A 133 -7.40 4.60 5.39
CA THR A 133 -8.83 4.57 5.11
C THR A 133 -9.40 5.98 5.14
N SER A 134 -10.17 6.35 4.11
CA SER A 134 -10.89 7.63 4.12
C SER A 134 -11.82 7.67 5.34
N PRO A 135 -11.81 8.75 6.15
CA PRO A 135 -12.70 8.86 7.31
C PRO A 135 -14.17 8.65 6.98
N LYS A 136 -14.60 9.03 5.76
CA LYS A 136 -15.99 8.84 5.31
C LYS A 136 -16.32 7.39 4.99
N ARG A 137 -15.34 6.53 4.80
CA ARG A 137 -15.51 5.13 4.41
C ARG A 137 -15.11 4.15 5.50
N ALA A 138 -14.44 4.63 6.54
CA ALA A 138 -13.98 3.79 7.64
C ALA A 138 -15.18 3.12 8.33
N SER A 139 -15.05 1.81 8.56
CA SER A 139 -16.07 1.01 9.24
C SER A 139 -15.41 -0.14 9.97
N THR A 140 -15.86 -0.39 11.19
CA THR A 140 -15.46 -1.58 11.97
C THR A 140 -16.56 -2.65 11.94
N GLU A 141 -17.58 -2.47 11.12
CA GLU A 141 -18.68 -3.44 10.97
C GLU A 141 -18.29 -4.58 10.03
N GLY A 142 -18.82 -5.75 10.29
CA GLY A 142 -18.58 -6.95 9.50
C GLY A 142 -17.24 -7.63 9.84
N PRO A 143 -16.98 -8.79 9.21
CA PRO A 143 -15.79 -9.58 9.50
C PRO A 143 -14.53 -8.98 8.90
N ILE A 144 -13.39 -9.28 9.52
CA ILE A 144 -12.07 -9.05 8.90
C ILE A 144 -11.88 -10.08 7.79
N SER A 145 -11.34 -9.66 6.66
CA SER A 145 -11.09 -10.56 5.54
C SER A 145 -10.06 -11.64 5.90
N GLN A 146 -10.45 -12.90 5.79
CA GLN A 146 -9.54 -14.02 6.01
C GLN A 146 -8.44 -14.07 4.94
N ARG A 147 -8.80 -13.81 3.68
CA ARG A 147 -7.83 -13.74 2.57
C ARG A 147 -6.77 -12.67 2.81
N PHE A 148 -7.19 -11.52 3.36
CA PHE A 148 -6.28 -10.43 3.71
C PHE A 148 -5.29 -10.87 4.80
N ILE A 149 -5.78 -11.48 5.87
CA ILE A 149 -4.93 -11.96 6.97
C ILE A 149 -3.89 -12.98 6.46
N GLU A 150 -4.30 -13.90 5.59
CA GLU A 150 -3.39 -14.86 4.98
C GLU A 150 -2.31 -14.19 4.14
N ALA A 151 -2.67 -13.19 3.32
CA ALA A 151 -1.73 -12.43 2.53
C ALA A 151 -0.77 -11.60 3.41
N LEU A 152 -1.28 -11.02 4.49
CA LEU A 152 -0.47 -10.26 5.44
C LEU A 152 0.57 -11.16 6.13
N VAL A 153 0.18 -12.36 6.51
CA VAL A 153 1.10 -13.35 7.11
C VAL A 153 2.18 -13.75 6.10
N ARG A 154 1.82 -14.01 4.84
CA ARG A 154 2.81 -14.33 3.79
C ARG A 154 3.80 -13.18 3.59
N GLY A 155 3.30 -11.94 3.56
CA GLY A 155 4.17 -10.76 3.46
C GLY A 155 5.13 -10.64 4.63
N ALA A 156 4.67 -10.88 5.85
CA ALA A 156 5.50 -10.85 7.04
C ALA A 156 6.56 -11.96 7.04
N GLN A 157 6.21 -13.17 6.58
CA GLN A 157 7.15 -14.28 6.44
C GLN A 157 8.25 -13.96 5.41
N SER A 158 7.88 -13.35 4.29
CA SER A 158 8.83 -12.91 3.28
C SER A 158 9.82 -11.88 3.84
N ALA A 159 9.32 -10.92 4.62
CA ALA A 159 10.15 -9.91 5.27
C ALA A 159 11.13 -10.54 6.28
N ALA A 160 10.68 -11.52 7.07
CA ALA A 160 11.52 -12.25 8.01
C ALA A 160 12.64 -13.02 7.31
N GLN A 161 12.35 -13.62 6.15
CA GLN A 161 13.36 -14.29 5.34
C GLN A 161 14.43 -13.32 4.83
N ASP A 162 14.02 -12.13 4.39
CA ASP A 162 14.96 -11.10 3.94
C ASP A 162 15.90 -10.66 5.08
N LEU A 163 15.39 -10.53 6.30
CA LEU A 163 16.20 -10.20 7.47
C LEU A 163 17.22 -11.28 7.82
N SER A 164 16.86 -12.54 7.63
CA SER A 164 17.75 -13.67 7.96
C SER A 164 18.88 -13.86 6.95
N ARG A 165 18.82 -13.23 5.77
CA ARG A 165 19.85 -13.29 4.71
C ARG A 165 20.93 -12.22 4.88
N ASN A 166 20.72 -11.22 5.72
CA ASN A 166 21.65 -10.15 6.03
C ASN A 166 22.32 -10.45 7.38
#